data_c00996b5d35bd16ac0b027bf9bb3aa15
#
_entry.id   c00996b5d35bd16ac0b027bf9bb3aa15
#
_cell.length_a   1.000
_cell.length_b   1.000
_cell.length_c   1.000
_cell.angle_alpha   90.00
_cell.angle_beta   90.00
_cell.angle_gamma   90.00
#
_symmetry.space_group_name_H-M   'P 1'
#
loop_
_entity.id
_entity.type
_entity.pdbx_description
1 polymer ?
#
loop_
_entity_poly.entity_id
_entity_poly.type
_entity_poly.pdbx_seq_one_letter_code
_entity_poly.pdbx_strand_id
1 'polypeptide(L)'
;MKRFTFLLILLLVGSTTSFAQEVNPPFWDEIQAFKKEDSLHPPQKNSILFVGSSSFNFWKTVQQDFPGYRIINRGFGGSSLPDVIRYQADIIFPYKPKQIVIYCGENDLAGSDTVTAETVTARFKQLFTSVRQKLPDVPIIFVSIKPSPSRQHLMPKMLEANAKIKAFLQQNQKTIFIDVYHKMLNPDGSPKGELFIEDSLHMNAKGYSIWQKSIKPHLLK
;
A
#
# COMPACT_ATOMS: atom_id res chain seq x y z
N MET A 1 -46.07 62.71 -39.06
CA MET A 1 -44.69 62.23 -38.81
C MET A 1 -44.69 61.39 -37.54
N LYS A 2 -44.67 60.07 -37.65
CA LYS A 2 -44.64 59.12 -36.49
C LYS A 2 -43.18 58.78 -36.19
N ARG A 3 -42.68 59.14 -34.99
CA ARG A 3 -41.35 58.77 -34.55
C ARG A 3 -41.40 57.30 -33.93
N PHE A 4 -40.72 56.40 -34.55
CA PHE A 4 -40.49 55.03 -34.02
C PHE A 4 -39.25 55.11 -33.08
N THR A 5 -39.42 54.82 -31.81
CA THR A 5 -38.34 54.71 -30.85
C THR A 5 -37.95 53.22 -30.80
N PHE A 6 -36.75 52.88 -31.27
CA PHE A 6 -36.20 51.52 -31.19
C PHE A 6 -35.60 51.33 -29.78
N LEU A 7 -36.16 50.41 -29.01
CA LEU A 7 -35.63 50.01 -27.71
C LEU A 7 -34.63 48.87 -27.91
N LEU A 8 -33.35 49.15 -27.72
CA LEU A 8 -32.28 48.18 -27.81
C LEU A 8 -32.18 47.42 -26.47
N ILE A 9 -32.65 46.18 -26.40
CA ILE A 9 -32.48 45.31 -25.21
C ILE A 9 -31.12 44.64 -25.33
N LEU A 10 -30.15 45.05 -24.48
CA LEU A 10 -28.86 44.38 -24.30
C LEU A 10 -29.07 43.14 -23.42
N LEU A 11 -29.02 41.94 -24.00
CA LEU A 11 -28.96 40.69 -23.27
C LEU A 11 -27.52 40.49 -22.73
N LEU A 12 -27.32 40.73 -21.44
CA LEU A 12 -26.11 40.36 -20.72
C LEU A 12 -26.14 38.82 -20.51
N VAL A 13 -25.42 38.10 -21.35
CA VAL A 13 -25.15 36.67 -21.13
C VAL A 13 -24.07 36.56 -20.05
N GLY A 14 -24.49 36.37 -18.83
CA GLY A 14 -23.59 36.06 -17.70
C GLY A 14 -23.02 34.67 -17.87
N SER A 15 -21.75 34.56 -18.24
CA SER A 15 -21.01 33.30 -18.23
C SER A 15 -20.76 32.86 -16.77
N THR A 16 -21.58 31.98 -16.25
CA THR A 16 -21.28 31.29 -14.97
C THR A 16 -20.15 30.30 -15.21
N THR A 17 -18.93 30.65 -14.82
CA THR A 17 -17.83 29.69 -14.70
C THR A 17 -18.15 28.78 -13.53
N SER A 18 -18.63 27.59 -13.84
CA SER A 18 -18.74 26.50 -12.87
C SER A 18 -17.32 26.03 -12.53
N PHE A 19 -16.80 26.41 -11.37
CA PHE A 19 -15.60 25.78 -10.83
C PHE A 19 -15.98 24.38 -10.40
N ALA A 20 -15.63 23.37 -11.21
CA ALA A 20 -15.66 21.98 -10.77
C ALA A 20 -14.69 21.88 -9.59
N GLN A 21 -15.21 21.56 -8.42
CA GLN A 21 -14.39 21.29 -7.24
C GLN A 21 -13.55 20.04 -7.57
N GLU A 22 -12.23 20.19 -7.68
CA GLU A 22 -11.34 19.04 -7.85
C GLU A 22 -11.50 18.13 -6.64
N VAL A 23 -12.12 16.98 -6.86
CA VAL A 23 -12.23 15.94 -5.83
C VAL A 23 -10.88 15.27 -5.73
N ASN A 24 -10.21 15.45 -4.59
CA ASN A 24 -8.95 14.78 -4.33
C ASN A 24 -9.09 13.25 -4.49
N PRO A 25 -8.12 12.58 -5.10
CA PRO A 25 -8.16 11.12 -5.22
C PRO A 25 -8.09 10.45 -3.84
N PRO A 26 -8.59 9.21 -3.71
CA PRO A 26 -8.53 8.46 -2.44
C PRO A 26 -7.13 8.51 -1.81
N PHE A 27 -7.07 8.61 -0.48
CA PHE A 27 -5.83 8.68 0.33
C PHE A 27 -4.98 9.95 0.16
N TRP A 28 -5.47 10.96 -0.58
CA TRP A 28 -4.71 12.20 -0.80
C TRP A 28 -4.20 12.84 0.50
N ASP A 29 -5.04 12.94 1.52
CA ASP A 29 -4.69 13.58 2.78
C ASP A 29 -3.57 12.82 3.53
N GLU A 30 -3.60 11.48 3.50
CA GLU A 30 -2.53 10.65 4.10
C GLU A 30 -1.20 10.86 3.36
N ILE A 31 -1.24 10.95 2.03
CA ILE A 31 -0.05 11.22 1.23
C ILE A 31 0.49 12.63 1.48
N GLN A 32 -0.39 13.65 1.57
CA GLN A 32 0.04 15.00 1.94
C GLN A 32 0.62 15.06 3.36
N ALA A 33 0.07 14.27 4.30
CA ALA A 33 0.64 14.15 5.64
C ALA A 33 2.07 13.58 5.62
N PHE A 34 2.35 12.56 4.79
CA PHE A 34 3.72 12.05 4.59
C PHE A 34 4.66 13.13 4.03
N LYS A 35 4.22 13.86 3.00
CA LYS A 35 5.02 14.94 2.41
C LYS A 35 5.32 16.06 3.40
N LYS A 36 4.33 16.43 4.21
CA LYS A 36 4.50 17.42 5.28
C LYS A 36 5.50 16.94 6.33
N GLU A 37 5.36 15.70 6.79
CA GLU A 37 6.30 15.11 7.75
C GLU A 37 7.72 15.10 7.19
N ASP A 38 7.90 14.68 5.94
CA ASP A 38 9.21 14.66 5.28
C ASP A 38 9.83 16.06 5.11
N SER A 39 9.00 17.09 4.97
CA SER A 39 9.48 18.48 4.90
C SER A 39 9.96 19.00 6.24
N LEU A 40 9.35 18.56 7.34
CA LEU A 40 9.71 18.92 8.70
C LEU A 40 10.88 18.09 9.25
N HIS A 41 10.88 16.80 8.88
CA HIS A 41 11.83 15.80 9.33
C HIS A 41 12.37 15.00 8.13
N PRO A 42 13.33 15.55 7.38
CA PRO A 42 13.84 14.91 6.17
C PRO A 42 14.28 13.46 6.41
N PRO A 43 13.79 12.52 5.60
CA PRO A 43 14.10 11.11 5.78
C PRO A 43 15.59 10.83 5.67
N GLN A 44 16.09 9.96 6.54
CA GLN A 44 17.50 9.61 6.54
C GLN A 44 17.85 8.78 5.31
N LYS A 45 19.00 9.06 4.71
CA LYS A 45 19.56 8.26 3.61
C LYS A 45 19.84 6.82 4.07
N ASN A 46 19.89 5.89 3.12
CA ASN A 46 20.13 4.46 3.40
C ASN A 46 19.11 3.83 4.36
N SER A 47 17.88 4.27 4.29
CA SER A 47 16.77 3.70 5.05
C SER A 47 16.17 2.50 4.33
N ILE A 48 15.47 1.66 5.08
CA ILE A 48 14.62 0.59 4.58
C ILE A 48 13.21 1.15 4.53
N LEU A 49 12.58 1.06 3.36
CA LEU A 49 11.22 1.56 3.14
C LEU A 49 10.21 0.44 3.32
N PHE A 50 9.28 0.60 4.24
CA PHE A 50 8.08 -0.21 4.39
C PHE A 50 6.93 0.51 3.67
N VAL A 51 6.34 -0.12 2.66
CA VAL A 51 5.28 0.48 1.83
C VAL A 51 4.15 -0.51 1.58
N GLY A 52 2.92 -0.01 1.58
CA GLY A 52 1.72 -0.80 1.34
C GLY A 52 0.55 -0.36 2.21
N SER A 53 -0.22 -1.33 2.71
CA SER A 53 -1.53 -1.07 3.29
C SER A 53 -1.54 -0.87 4.81
N SER A 54 -2.77 -0.91 5.37
CA SER A 54 -3.06 -0.63 6.79
C SER A 54 -2.23 -1.48 7.77
N SER A 55 -1.83 -2.70 7.42
CA SER A 55 -0.99 -3.50 8.31
C SER A 55 0.37 -2.86 8.59
N PHE A 56 0.93 -2.10 7.64
CA PHE A 56 2.11 -1.27 7.92
C PHE A 56 1.72 0.05 8.59
N ASN A 57 0.62 0.69 8.15
CA ASN A 57 0.16 1.92 8.79
C ASN A 57 -0.08 1.76 10.30
N PHE A 58 -0.71 0.64 10.69
CA PHE A 58 -0.99 0.33 12.11
C PHE A 58 0.23 -0.14 12.90
N TRP A 59 1.35 -0.47 12.25
CA TRP A 59 2.59 -0.85 12.94
C TRP A 59 3.33 0.38 13.48
N LYS A 60 2.76 1.02 14.49
CA LYS A 60 3.29 2.28 15.04
C LYS A 60 4.66 2.11 15.72
N THR A 61 4.98 0.92 16.18
CA THR A 61 6.24 0.58 16.85
C THR A 61 7.31 0.04 15.91
N VAL A 62 7.09 0.09 14.57
CA VAL A 62 7.98 -0.56 13.59
C VAL A 62 9.45 -0.14 13.75
N GLN A 63 9.74 1.14 14.01
CA GLN A 63 11.11 1.59 14.22
C GLN A 63 11.74 1.01 15.49
N GLN A 64 10.96 0.91 16.59
CA GLN A 64 11.39 0.34 17.85
C GLN A 64 11.55 -1.18 17.74
N ASP A 65 10.73 -1.86 16.97
CA ASP A 65 10.77 -3.31 16.76
C ASP A 65 11.98 -3.75 15.93
N PHE A 66 12.60 -2.84 15.18
CA PHE A 66 13.82 -3.10 14.42
C PHE A 66 14.98 -2.21 14.88
N PRO A 67 15.46 -2.36 16.14
CA PRO A 67 16.58 -1.57 16.64
C PRO A 67 17.83 -1.80 15.79
N GLY A 68 18.54 -0.70 15.48
CA GLY A 68 19.72 -0.73 14.63
C GLY A 68 19.45 -0.64 13.11
N TYR A 69 18.18 -0.58 12.72
CA TYR A 69 17.77 -0.32 11.32
C TYR A 69 17.13 1.07 11.23
N ARG A 70 17.31 1.72 10.09
CA ARG A 70 16.61 2.97 9.77
C ARG A 70 15.38 2.63 8.94
N ILE A 71 14.20 2.76 9.52
CA ILE A 71 12.93 2.40 8.88
C ILE A 71 12.18 3.68 8.50
N ILE A 72 11.72 3.74 7.26
CA ILE A 72 10.70 4.69 6.81
C ILE A 72 9.43 3.89 6.58
N ASN A 73 8.35 4.22 7.28
CA ASN A 73 7.05 3.59 7.08
C ASN A 73 6.14 4.51 6.26
N ARG A 74 5.74 4.04 5.10
CA ARG A 74 4.79 4.69 4.18
C ARG A 74 3.63 3.75 3.83
N GLY A 75 3.24 2.94 4.81
CA GLY A 75 1.96 2.23 4.76
C GLY A 75 0.81 3.20 5.02
N PHE A 76 -0.28 3.10 4.27
CA PHE A 76 -1.48 3.93 4.43
C PHE A 76 -2.75 3.09 4.45
N GLY A 77 -3.77 3.60 5.18
CA GLY A 77 -4.90 2.81 5.61
C GLY A 77 -5.80 2.33 4.46
N GLY A 78 -6.12 1.03 4.41
CA GLY A 78 -7.07 0.50 3.43
C GLY A 78 -6.57 0.42 1.98
N SER A 79 -5.33 0.83 1.70
CA SER A 79 -4.82 0.89 0.32
C SER A 79 -4.70 -0.48 -0.34
N SER A 80 -4.96 -0.49 -1.65
CA SER A 80 -4.76 -1.58 -2.58
C SER A 80 -3.49 -1.37 -3.42
N LEU A 81 -3.10 -2.36 -4.22
CA LEU A 81 -1.96 -2.22 -5.14
C LEU A 81 -2.12 -1.06 -6.14
N PRO A 82 -3.31 -0.82 -6.76
CA PRO A 82 -3.55 0.37 -7.56
C PRO A 82 -3.26 1.70 -6.84
N ASP A 83 -3.56 1.78 -5.54
CA ASP A 83 -3.29 3.00 -4.76
C ASP A 83 -1.80 3.18 -4.51
N VAL A 84 -1.07 2.11 -4.18
CA VAL A 84 0.39 2.15 -4.05
C VAL A 84 1.05 2.53 -5.38
N ILE A 85 0.55 2.02 -6.52
CA ILE A 85 1.03 2.39 -7.86
C ILE A 85 0.74 3.87 -8.15
N ARG A 86 -0.46 4.36 -7.82
CA ARG A 86 -0.83 5.78 -8.01
C ARG A 86 0.14 6.72 -7.30
N TYR A 87 0.48 6.41 -6.07
CA TYR A 87 1.29 7.28 -5.22
C TYR A 87 2.78 6.91 -5.15
N GLN A 88 3.27 5.96 -5.95
CA GLN A 88 4.67 5.53 -5.91
C GLN A 88 5.68 6.67 -6.10
N ALA A 89 5.30 7.71 -6.85
CA ALA A 89 6.11 8.90 -7.05
C ALA A 89 6.29 9.73 -5.77
N ASP A 90 5.36 9.63 -4.84
CA ASP A 90 5.39 10.33 -3.55
C ASP A 90 5.93 9.46 -2.42
N ILE A 91 5.62 8.14 -2.43
CA ILE A 91 5.88 7.26 -1.28
C ILE A 91 7.02 6.24 -1.49
N ILE A 92 7.61 6.14 -2.68
CA ILE A 92 8.72 5.21 -2.95
C ILE A 92 9.95 5.93 -3.50
N PHE A 93 9.80 6.59 -4.65
CA PHE A 93 10.96 7.09 -5.40
C PHE A 93 11.75 8.21 -4.71
N PRO A 94 11.14 9.14 -3.96
CA PRO A 94 11.88 10.23 -3.30
C PRO A 94 12.89 9.73 -2.27
N TYR A 95 12.62 8.58 -1.63
CA TYR A 95 13.45 8.06 -0.53
C TYR A 95 14.73 7.39 -0.99
N LYS A 96 14.82 6.92 -2.25
CA LYS A 96 15.96 6.14 -2.76
C LYS A 96 16.44 5.11 -1.71
N PRO A 97 15.55 4.22 -1.25
CA PRO A 97 15.84 3.34 -0.13
C PRO A 97 16.90 2.30 -0.49
N LYS A 98 17.65 1.83 0.51
CA LYS A 98 18.57 0.70 0.29
C LYS A 98 17.85 -0.64 0.16
N GLN A 99 16.59 -0.74 0.59
CA GLN A 99 15.73 -1.92 0.52
C GLN A 99 14.27 -1.50 0.64
N ILE A 100 13.37 -2.21 -0.05
CA ILE A 100 11.92 -1.99 0.04
C ILE A 100 11.27 -3.26 0.60
N VAL A 101 10.39 -3.10 1.60
CA VAL A 101 9.52 -4.15 2.14
C VAL A 101 8.08 -3.79 1.76
N ILE A 102 7.43 -4.65 0.99
CA ILE A 102 6.09 -4.42 0.47
C ILE A 102 5.10 -5.37 1.15
N TYR A 103 3.98 -4.83 1.65
CA TYR A 103 2.80 -5.58 2.04
C TYR A 103 1.55 -4.94 1.46
N CYS A 104 0.93 -5.59 0.49
CA CYS A 104 -0.30 -5.13 -0.16
C CYS A 104 -0.97 -6.29 -0.91
N GLY A 105 -2.26 -6.15 -1.26
CA GLY A 105 -3.01 -7.13 -2.04
C GLY A 105 -4.23 -7.70 -1.31
N GLU A 106 -4.28 -7.61 0.01
CA GLU A 106 -5.43 -8.08 0.81
C GLU A 106 -6.68 -7.24 0.53
N ASN A 107 -6.53 -5.92 0.46
CA ASN A 107 -7.64 -5.00 0.14
C ASN A 107 -8.07 -5.09 -1.32
N ASP A 108 -7.16 -5.46 -2.23
CA ASP A 108 -7.52 -5.77 -3.61
C ASP A 108 -8.57 -6.88 -3.67
N LEU A 109 -8.33 -7.98 -2.95
CA LEU A 109 -9.23 -9.13 -2.89
C LEU A 109 -10.54 -8.80 -2.17
N ALA A 110 -10.48 -7.96 -1.13
CA ALA A 110 -11.65 -7.58 -0.34
C ALA A 110 -12.52 -6.50 -1.01
N GLY A 111 -11.97 -5.77 -1.97
CA GLY A 111 -12.67 -4.65 -2.63
C GLY A 111 -13.75 -5.08 -3.62
N SER A 112 -13.67 -6.31 -4.17
CA SER A 112 -14.69 -6.87 -5.07
C SER A 112 -14.52 -8.37 -5.23
N ASP A 113 -15.62 -9.11 -5.28
CA ASP A 113 -15.64 -10.55 -5.54
C ASP A 113 -15.09 -10.93 -6.90
N THR A 114 -15.08 -10.00 -7.86
CA THR A 114 -14.53 -10.20 -9.22
C THR A 114 -13.01 -10.14 -9.25
N VAL A 115 -12.35 -9.65 -8.19
CA VAL A 115 -10.89 -9.62 -8.12
C VAL A 115 -10.36 -11.02 -7.82
N THR A 116 -9.50 -11.50 -8.70
CA THR A 116 -8.88 -12.82 -8.63
C THR A 116 -7.43 -12.75 -8.13
N ALA A 117 -6.84 -13.90 -7.84
CA ALA A 117 -5.42 -14.01 -7.54
C ALA A 117 -4.54 -13.54 -8.72
N GLU A 118 -4.96 -13.80 -9.96
CA GLU A 118 -4.31 -13.29 -11.18
C GLU A 118 -4.30 -11.76 -11.21
N THR A 119 -5.44 -11.15 -10.90
CA THR A 119 -5.56 -9.67 -10.86
C THR A 119 -4.58 -9.07 -9.86
N VAL A 120 -4.52 -9.61 -8.64
CA VAL A 120 -3.58 -9.16 -7.60
C VAL A 120 -2.12 -9.36 -8.06
N THR A 121 -1.83 -10.53 -8.63
CA THR A 121 -0.49 -10.84 -9.15
C THR A 121 -0.07 -9.90 -10.27
N ALA A 122 -0.99 -9.58 -11.20
CA ALA A 122 -0.73 -8.65 -12.31
C ALA A 122 -0.44 -7.24 -11.79
N ARG A 123 -1.23 -6.74 -10.83
CA ARG A 123 -1.02 -5.45 -10.18
C ARG A 123 0.32 -5.40 -9.43
N PHE A 124 0.67 -6.46 -8.70
CA PHE A 124 1.98 -6.54 -8.06
C PHE A 124 3.13 -6.50 -9.08
N LYS A 125 3.03 -7.25 -10.20
CA LYS A 125 4.02 -7.21 -11.28
C LYS A 125 4.15 -5.81 -11.88
N GLN A 126 3.04 -5.07 -12.04
CA GLN A 126 3.06 -3.69 -12.50
C GLN A 126 3.84 -2.78 -11.54
N LEU A 127 3.56 -2.85 -10.23
CA LEU A 127 4.30 -2.11 -9.21
C LEU A 127 5.79 -2.48 -9.24
N PHE A 128 6.10 -3.77 -9.26
CA PHE A 128 7.46 -4.31 -9.31
C PHE A 128 8.24 -3.77 -10.53
N THR A 129 7.63 -3.84 -11.72
CA THR A 129 8.25 -3.34 -12.96
C THR A 129 8.53 -1.86 -12.90
N SER A 130 7.57 -1.07 -12.40
CA SER A 130 7.76 0.38 -12.23
C SER A 130 8.89 0.70 -11.24
N VAL A 131 8.97 -0.02 -10.12
CA VAL A 131 10.06 0.13 -9.15
C VAL A 131 11.40 -0.24 -9.79
N ARG A 132 11.49 -1.35 -10.53
CA ARG A 132 12.72 -1.78 -11.22
C ARG A 132 13.19 -0.79 -12.27
N GLN A 133 12.29 -0.12 -12.98
CA GLN A 133 12.65 0.92 -13.97
C GLN A 133 13.31 2.15 -13.31
N LYS A 134 12.88 2.54 -12.13
CA LYS A 134 13.38 3.72 -11.42
C LYS A 134 14.51 3.41 -10.44
N LEU A 135 14.50 2.23 -9.85
CA LEU A 135 15.40 1.75 -8.82
C LEU A 135 15.87 0.32 -9.19
N PRO A 136 16.70 0.15 -10.24
CA PRO A 136 16.99 -1.16 -10.83
C PRO A 136 17.64 -2.14 -9.85
N ASP A 137 18.42 -1.63 -8.91
CA ASP A 137 19.24 -2.44 -8.01
C ASP A 137 18.67 -2.62 -6.61
N VAL A 138 17.57 -1.94 -6.27
CA VAL A 138 17.02 -1.98 -4.91
C VAL A 138 16.50 -3.39 -4.58
N PRO A 139 16.93 -4.01 -3.48
CA PRO A 139 16.35 -5.27 -3.03
C PRO A 139 14.89 -5.06 -2.60
N ILE A 140 14.02 -5.99 -3.05
CA ILE A 140 12.58 -5.96 -2.76
C ILE A 140 12.21 -7.21 -1.96
N ILE A 141 11.57 -6.97 -0.83
CA ILE A 141 10.92 -7.99 -0.01
C ILE A 141 9.41 -7.87 -0.19
N PHE A 142 8.74 -8.96 -0.46
CA PHE A 142 7.28 -9.04 -0.39
C PHE A 142 6.89 -9.90 0.80
N VAL A 143 6.10 -9.33 1.70
CA VAL A 143 5.49 -10.06 2.82
C VAL A 143 4.17 -10.64 2.32
N SER A 144 4.00 -11.96 2.47
CA SER A 144 2.79 -12.64 1.98
C SER A 144 1.51 -11.99 2.50
N ILE A 145 0.48 -11.98 1.68
CA ILE A 145 -0.86 -11.58 2.11
C ILE A 145 -1.25 -12.49 3.27
N LYS A 146 -1.54 -11.87 4.43
CA LYS A 146 -1.84 -12.60 5.67
C LYS A 146 -3.28 -13.13 5.69
N PRO A 147 -3.55 -14.23 6.40
CA PRO A 147 -4.92 -14.60 6.74
C PRO A 147 -5.46 -13.69 7.84
N SER A 148 -6.77 -13.56 7.93
CA SER A 148 -7.43 -12.92 9.07
C SER A 148 -8.81 -13.52 9.31
N PRO A 149 -9.35 -13.55 10.56
CA PRO A 149 -10.66 -14.13 10.82
C PRO A 149 -11.78 -13.43 10.04
N SER A 150 -11.76 -12.09 9.96
CA SER A 150 -12.77 -11.32 9.23
C SER A 150 -12.76 -11.56 7.71
N ARG A 151 -11.65 -12.05 7.15
CA ARG A 151 -11.49 -12.33 5.71
C ARG A 151 -11.20 -13.78 5.41
N GLN A 152 -11.66 -14.70 6.29
CA GLN A 152 -11.41 -16.14 6.13
C GLN A 152 -11.95 -16.69 4.79
N HIS A 153 -13.05 -16.16 4.28
CA HIS A 153 -13.62 -16.52 2.98
C HIS A 153 -12.73 -16.19 1.79
N LEU A 154 -11.77 -15.26 1.93
CA LEU A 154 -10.80 -14.89 0.89
C LEU A 154 -9.51 -15.72 0.94
N MET A 155 -9.33 -16.57 1.94
CA MET A 155 -8.09 -17.34 2.13
C MET A 155 -7.67 -18.16 0.91
N PRO A 156 -8.56 -18.82 0.16
CA PRO A 156 -8.16 -19.53 -1.07
C PRO A 156 -7.53 -18.58 -2.10
N LYS A 157 -8.13 -17.40 -2.33
CA LYS A 157 -7.59 -16.39 -3.25
C LYS A 157 -6.25 -15.81 -2.74
N MET A 158 -6.11 -15.60 -1.41
CA MET A 158 -4.86 -15.13 -0.80
C MET A 158 -3.72 -16.13 -0.99
N LEU A 159 -4.01 -17.42 -0.76
CA LEU A 159 -3.03 -18.49 -0.90
C LEU A 159 -2.55 -18.60 -2.36
N GLU A 160 -3.47 -18.56 -3.30
CA GLU A 160 -3.16 -18.60 -4.72
C GLU A 160 -2.34 -17.38 -5.17
N ALA A 161 -2.73 -16.15 -4.76
CA ALA A 161 -1.97 -14.94 -5.05
C ALA A 161 -0.56 -14.99 -4.46
N ASN A 162 -0.43 -15.45 -3.21
CA ASN A 162 0.86 -15.65 -2.56
C ASN A 162 1.76 -16.62 -3.33
N ALA A 163 1.22 -17.76 -3.79
CA ALA A 163 1.96 -18.73 -4.58
C ALA A 163 2.45 -18.14 -5.91
N LYS A 164 1.59 -17.40 -6.62
CA LYS A 164 1.91 -16.76 -7.90
C LYS A 164 2.95 -15.65 -7.74
N ILE A 165 2.83 -14.79 -6.71
CA ILE A 165 3.81 -13.74 -6.42
C ILE A 165 5.15 -14.34 -6.01
N LYS A 166 5.16 -15.38 -5.18
CA LYS A 166 6.37 -16.12 -4.81
C LYS A 166 7.08 -16.66 -6.03
N ALA A 167 6.36 -17.36 -6.92
CA ALA A 167 6.92 -17.93 -8.15
C ALA A 167 7.50 -16.83 -9.07
N PHE A 168 6.82 -15.69 -9.19
CA PHE A 168 7.32 -14.54 -9.94
C PHE A 168 8.61 -13.99 -9.34
N LEU A 169 8.65 -13.78 -8.02
CA LEU A 169 9.83 -13.25 -7.34
C LEU A 169 11.04 -14.19 -7.47
N GLN A 170 10.84 -15.51 -7.43
CA GLN A 170 11.92 -16.50 -7.61
C GLN A 170 12.63 -16.40 -8.97
N GLN A 171 11.96 -15.84 -9.98
CA GLN A 171 12.51 -15.61 -11.32
C GLN A 171 13.22 -14.24 -11.46
N ASN A 172 13.21 -13.44 -10.40
CA ASN A 172 13.75 -12.07 -10.42
C ASN A 172 14.87 -11.94 -9.39
N GLN A 173 15.92 -11.20 -9.74
CA GLN A 173 17.05 -10.98 -8.84
C GLN A 173 16.73 -9.97 -7.75
N LYS A 174 17.47 -10.06 -6.64
CA LYS A 174 17.37 -9.14 -5.49
C LYS A 174 15.94 -9.09 -4.92
N THR A 175 15.29 -10.22 -4.83
CA THR A 175 13.94 -10.37 -4.31
C THR A 175 13.85 -11.42 -3.21
N ILE A 176 12.97 -11.20 -2.26
CA ILE A 176 12.67 -12.15 -1.18
C ILE A 176 11.15 -12.18 -1.00
N PHE A 177 10.59 -13.38 -0.90
CA PHE A 177 9.23 -13.63 -0.45
C PHE A 177 9.25 -14.12 0.99
N ILE A 178 8.58 -13.42 1.90
CA ILE A 178 8.47 -13.81 3.31
C ILE A 178 7.09 -14.38 3.56
N ASP A 179 7.04 -15.66 3.93
CA ASP A 179 5.79 -16.31 4.30
C ASP A 179 5.45 -16.04 5.77
N VAL A 180 4.48 -15.15 5.98
CA VAL A 180 3.81 -14.95 7.26
C VAL A 180 2.46 -15.64 7.30
N TYR A 181 1.90 -16.02 6.15
CA TYR A 181 0.57 -16.62 6.03
C TYR A 181 0.46 -17.89 6.88
N HIS A 182 1.33 -18.87 6.64
CA HIS A 182 1.28 -20.15 7.37
C HIS A 182 1.63 -20.02 8.85
N LYS A 183 2.45 -19.03 9.22
CA LYS A 183 2.80 -18.77 10.63
C LYS A 183 1.62 -18.21 11.45
N MET A 184 0.63 -17.66 10.79
CA MET A 184 -0.56 -17.06 11.40
C MET A 184 -1.76 -18.02 11.43
N LEU A 185 -1.58 -19.29 11.05
CA LEU A 185 -2.63 -20.32 11.08
C LEU A 185 -2.52 -21.23 12.28
N ASN A 186 -3.67 -21.65 12.78
CA ASN A 186 -3.83 -22.78 13.68
C ASN A 186 -3.52 -24.13 12.96
N PRO A 187 -3.35 -25.24 13.69
CA PRO A 187 -3.15 -26.57 13.08
C PRO A 187 -4.30 -27.03 12.18
N ASP A 188 -5.53 -26.53 12.43
CA ASP A 188 -6.72 -26.81 11.62
C ASP A 188 -6.82 -25.94 10.36
N GLY A 189 -5.84 -25.05 10.13
CA GLY A 189 -5.82 -24.13 8.99
C GLY A 189 -6.62 -22.84 9.17
N SER A 190 -7.29 -22.62 10.31
CA SER A 190 -7.97 -21.37 10.62
C SER A 190 -7.00 -20.27 11.03
N PRO A 191 -7.32 -18.98 10.82
CA PRO A 191 -6.51 -17.88 11.34
C PRO A 191 -6.46 -17.87 12.87
N LYS A 192 -5.28 -17.62 13.46
CA LYS A 192 -5.12 -17.46 14.91
C LYS A 192 -5.75 -16.16 15.36
N GLY A 193 -6.96 -16.22 15.93
CA GLY A 193 -7.73 -15.04 16.37
C GLY A 193 -6.97 -14.18 17.39
N GLU A 194 -6.15 -14.78 18.27
CA GLU A 194 -5.36 -14.08 19.28
C GLU A 194 -4.25 -13.17 18.74
N LEU A 195 -4.02 -13.16 17.42
CA LEU A 195 -3.04 -12.30 16.75
C LEU A 195 -3.64 -10.96 16.30
N PHE A 196 -4.95 -10.78 16.45
CA PHE A 196 -5.69 -9.65 15.91
C PHE A 196 -6.34 -8.82 17.02
N ILE A 197 -6.66 -7.57 16.72
CA ILE A 197 -7.49 -6.73 17.58
C ILE A 197 -8.97 -7.06 17.36
N GLU A 198 -9.88 -6.32 18.00
CA GLU A 198 -11.33 -6.58 18.00
C GLU A 198 -11.96 -6.67 16.62
N ASP A 199 -11.40 -5.95 15.62
CA ASP A 199 -11.91 -5.97 14.25
C ASP A 199 -11.59 -7.27 13.49
N SER A 200 -10.86 -8.18 14.12
CA SER A 200 -10.45 -9.47 13.54
C SER A 200 -9.71 -9.37 12.20
N LEU A 201 -9.12 -8.20 11.92
CA LEU A 201 -8.41 -7.86 10.69
C LEU A 201 -7.00 -7.33 10.97
N HIS A 202 -6.88 -6.30 11.81
CA HIS A 202 -5.61 -5.68 12.10
C HIS A 202 -4.90 -6.39 13.24
N MET A 203 -3.59 -6.50 13.12
CA MET A 203 -2.77 -7.24 14.09
C MET A 203 -2.59 -6.47 15.39
N ASN A 204 -2.56 -7.21 16.48
CA ASN A 204 -2.04 -6.74 17.77
C ASN A 204 -0.52 -7.00 17.89
N ALA A 205 0.06 -6.70 19.05
CA ALA A 205 1.49 -6.87 19.30
C ALA A 205 2.00 -8.31 19.07
N LYS A 206 1.16 -9.35 19.32
CA LYS A 206 1.53 -10.75 19.07
C LYS A 206 1.65 -11.01 17.56
N GLY A 207 0.72 -10.50 16.77
CA GLY A 207 0.76 -10.60 15.32
C GLY A 207 2.00 -9.90 14.72
N TYR A 208 2.28 -8.67 15.16
CA TYR A 208 3.49 -7.95 14.74
C TYR A 208 4.79 -8.65 15.19
N SER A 209 4.82 -9.33 16.34
CA SER A 209 5.97 -10.13 16.75
C SER A 209 6.31 -11.26 15.77
N ILE A 210 5.29 -11.91 15.18
CA ILE A 210 5.50 -12.91 14.12
C ILE A 210 6.14 -12.24 12.89
N TRP A 211 5.62 -11.09 12.48
CA TRP A 211 6.14 -10.35 11.34
C TRP A 211 7.57 -9.88 11.58
N GLN A 212 7.85 -9.28 12.74
CA GLN A 212 9.18 -8.84 13.15
C GLN A 212 10.20 -10.00 13.03
N LYS A 213 9.90 -11.15 13.66
CA LYS A 213 10.78 -12.33 13.61
C LYS A 213 10.99 -12.85 12.20
N SER A 214 9.98 -12.72 11.33
CA SER A 214 10.06 -13.18 9.96
C SER A 214 10.81 -12.22 9.05
N ILE A 215 10.66 -10.92 9.24
CA ILE A 215 11.26 -9.88 8.40
C ILE A 215 12.72 -9.60 8.79
N LYS A 216 13.02 -9.53 10.09
CA LYS A 216 14.33 -9.11 10.62
C LYS A 216 15.54 -9.82 10.00
N PRO A 217 15.55 -11.15 9.77
CA PRO A 217 16.70 -11.87 9.19
C PRO A 217 17.03 -11.43 7.76
N HIS A 218 16.11 -10.75 7.06
CA HIS A 218 16.23 -10.37 5.66
C HIS A 218 16.48 -8.87 5.46
N LEU A 219 16.53 -8.09 6.55
CA LEU A 219 16.82 -6.65 6.46
C LEU A 219 18.32 -6.40 6.28
N LEU A 220 18.65 -5.49 5.37
CA LEU A 220 20.02 -5.03 5.15
C LEU A 220 20.47 -4.10 6.28
N LYS A 221 21.69 -4.32 6.79
CA LYS A 221 22.34 -3.43 7.78
C LYS A 221 22.92 -2.17 7.14
#